data_652b69e62a147eb3c07c4ba65aa3ad61
#
_entry.id   652b69e62a147eb3c07c4ba65aa3ad61
#
_cell.length_a   1.000
_cell.length_b   1.000
_cell.length_c   1.000
_cell.angle_alpha   90.00
_cell.angle_beta   90.00
_cell.angle_gamma   90.00
#
_symmetry.space_group_name_H-M   'P 1'
#
loop_
_entity.id
_entity.type
_entity.pdbx_description
1 polymer ?
#
loop_
_entity_poly.entity_id
_entity_poly.type
_entity_poly.pdbx_seq_one_letter_code
_entity_poly.pdbx_strand_id
1 'polypeptide(L)'
;EAVKSQNFELAASYRDREKELSVRLEEMKVEWEARLKDDRQTVGEEEIANVISMMSGVPVQRMAQAEGLKLVGMKEELQAKVIAQDAAIEKLTKAILRSRVGLKDPNHPIGTFMFLGPTGVGKTHLAKQLAKYMFGSADALIRIDMSEYMEKYTVSRMIGAAPGYVGYEEGGQLTEKVRRKPYSIVLLDEIEKAHPDVFNILLQVLDEGRLTDNYGRTIDFKNTVIIMTSNIGTRQLKEFGRGVGFAAQNRTDDNEHSRSVIQKALNKTFAPEFLNRLDEIITFDQLSLEAITKIVDIELKGLYERVEAIGYKLVVEDDAKTFLASKGYDVQFGARPLKRCLLYTSDAADDK
;
A
#
# COMPACT_ATOMS: atom_id res chain seq x y z
N GLU A 1 -35.65 -3.86 -53.14
CA GLU A 1 -35.79 -5.21 -53.71
C GLU A 1 -37.26 -5.50 -54.00
N ALA A 2 -38.25 -5.32 -53.06
CA ALA A 2 -39.66 -5.61 -53.27
C ALA A 2 -40.28 -4.85 -54.46
N VAL A 3 -39.88 -3.63 -54.70
CA VAL A 3 -40.31 -2.83 -55.89
C VAL A 3 -39.65 -3.39 -57.19
N LYS A 4 -38.44 -3.89 -57.16
CA LYS A 4 -37.76 -4.49 -58.33
C LYS A 4 -38.39 -5.84 -58.72
N SER A 5 -38.93 -6.57 -57.71
CA SER A 5 -39.63 -7.87 -57.91
C SER A 5 -41.13 -7.70 -58.23
N GLN A 6 -41.61 -6.45 -58.47
CA GLN A 6 -43.02 -6.10 -58.78
C GLN A 6 -44.04 -6.59 -57.71
N ASN A 7 -43.57 -6.83 -56.45
CA ASN A 7 -44.45 -7.18 -55.35
C ASN A 7 -44.90 -5.89 -54.60
N PHE A 8 -45.91 -5.22 -55.14
CA PHE A 8 -46.36 -3.92 -54.65
C PHE A 8 -47.06 -4.00 -53.27
N GLU A 9 -47.67 -5.12 -52.89
CA GLU A 9 -48.27 -5.31 -51.56
C GLU A 9 -47.16 -5.37 -50.48
N LEU A 10 -46.08 -6.09 -50.74
CA LEU A 10 -44.96 -6.19 -49.85
C LEU A 10 -44.24 -4.86 -49.71
N ALA A 11 -44.10 -4.11 -50.81
CA ALA A 11 -43.52 -2.77 -50.79
C ALA A 11 -44.37 -1.77 -49.98
N ALA A 12 -45.69 -1.87 -50.07
CA ALA A 12 -46.61 -1.05 -49.27
C ALA A 12 -46.49 -1.35 -47.80
N SER A 13 -46.50 -2.63 -47.41
CA SER A 13 -46.37 -3.04 -46.01
C SER A 13 -45.04 -2.58 -45.38
N TYR A 14 -43.94 -2.62 -46.14
CA TYR A 14 -42.65 -2.13 -45.63
C TYR A 14 -42.66 -0.59 -45.50
N ARG A 15 -43.34 0.09 -46.37
CA ARG A 15 -43.47 1.57 -46.29
C ARG A 15 -44.30 2.03 -45.11
N ASP A 16 -45.38 1.28 -44.81
CA ASP A 16 -46.21 1.54 -43.63
C ASP A 16 -45.45 1.26 -42.36
N ARG A 17 -44.66 0.20 -42.34
CA ARG A 17 -43.84 -0.18 -41.18
C ARG A 17 -42.67 0.83 -40.99
N GLU A 18 -42.07 1.36 -42.08
CA GLU A 18 -41.09 2.42 -42.03
C GLU A 18 -41.67 3.69 -41.39
N LYS A 19 -42.88 4.09 -41.78
CA LYS A 19 -43.57 5.25 -41.19
C LYS A 19 -43.87 5.03 -39.70
N GLU A 20 -44.36 3.86 -39.32
CA GLU A 20 -44.63 3.52 -37.92
C GLU A 20 -43.33 3.56 -37.08
N LEU A 21 -42.27 2.98 -37.58
CA LEU A 21 -40.95 2.99 -36.89
C LEU A 21 -40.36 4.39 -36.80
N SER A 22 -40.57 5.23 -37.85
CA SER A 22 -40.07 6.63 -37.82
C SER A 22 -40.80 7.46 -36.77
N VAL A 23 -42.13 7.31 -36.66
CA VAL A 23 -42.91 7.98 -35.61
C VAL A 23 -42.50 7.52 -34.23
N ARG A 24 -42.32 6.21 -34.02
CA ARG A 24 -41.89 5.66 -32.74
C ARG A 24 -40.46 6.13 -32.36
N LEU A 25 -39.60 6.27 -33.34
CA LEU A 25 -38.24 6.76 -33.09
C LEU A 25 -38.26 8.23 -32.66
N GLU A 26 -39.15 9.06 -33.27
CA GLU A 26 -39.30 10.46 -32.90
C GLU A 26 -39.90 10.60 -31.48
N GLU A 27 -40.89 9.79 -31.14
CA GLU A 27 -41.48 9.72 -29.79
C GLU A 27 -40.40 9.33 -28.76
N MET A 28 -39.61 8.33 -29.04
CA MET A 28 -38.51 7.88 -28.15
C MET A 28 -37.42 8.95 -28.00
N LYS A 29 -37.12 9.70 -29.03
CA LYS A 29 -36.18 10.84 -28.93
C LYS A 29 -36.71 11.94 -28.02
N VAL A 30 -37.97 12.32 -28.19
CA VAL A 30 -38.60 13.32 -27.33
C VAL A 30 -38.66 12.88 -25.87
N GLU A 31 -38.99 11.61 -25.61
CA GLU A 31 -38.95 11.05 -24.27
C GLU A 31 -37.52 11.03 -23.69
N TRP A 32 -36.53 10.67 -24.48
CA TRP A 32 -35.14 10.65 -24.06
C TRP A 32 -34.62 12.07 -23.76
N GLU A 33 -34.95 13.07 -24.60
CA GLU A 33 -34.61 14.47 -24.34
C GLU A 33 -35.31 15.04 -23.10
N ALA A 34 -36.56 14.63 -22.85
CA ALA A 34 -37.29 15.02 -21.65
C ALA A 34 -36.63 14.39 -20.39
N ARG A 35 -36.28 13.11 -20.44
CA ARG A 35 -35.53 12.45 -19.34
C ARG A 35 -34.17 13.09 -19.06
N LEU A 36 -33.43 13.48 -20.11
CA LEU A 36 -32.16 14.19 -19.96
C LEU A 36 -32.32 15.58 -19.33
N LYS A 37 -33.48 16.24 -19.50
CA LYS A 37 -33.76 17.51 -18.84
C LYS A 37 -34.13 17.36 -17.37
N ASP A 38 -34.83 16.29 -17.02
CA ASP A 38 -35.23 15.98 -15.63
C ASP A 38 -34.09 15.38 -14.82
N ASP A 39 -33.16 14.63 -15.45
CA ASP A 39 -32.03 13.96 -14.81
C ASP A 39 -30.75 14.80 -14.84
N ARG A 40 -30.88 16.12 -14.77
CA ARG A 40 -29.73 17.03 -14.63
C ARG A 40 -29.16 16.88 -13.23
N GLN A 41 -28.07 16.13 -13.12
CA GLN A 41 -27.29 16.11 -11.88
C GLN A 41 -26.69 17.50 -11.64
N THR A 42 -26.94 18.03 -10.47
CA THR A 42 -26.28 19.27 -10.02
C THR A 42 -24.84 18.94 -9.66
N VAL A 43 -23.90 19.58 -10.35
CA VAL A 43 -22.47 19.48 -10.02
C VAL A 43 -22.22 20.33 -8.78
N GLY A 44 -22.03 19.68 -7.64
CA GLY A 44 -21.72 20.32 -6.37
C GLY A 44 -20.20 20.39 -6.11
N GLU A 45 -19.85 20.84 -4.92
CA GLU A 45 -18.45 20.90 -4.47
C GLU A 45 -17.78 19.53 -4.43
N GLU A 46 -18.55 18.46 -4.14
CA GLU A 46 -18.04 17.09 -4.07
C GLU A 46 -17.58 16.57 -5.43
N GLU A 47 -18.35 16.81 -6.48
CA GLU A 47 -18.01 16.38 -7.84
C GLU A 47 -16.79 17.14 -8.36
N ILE A 48 -16.74 18.45 -8.09
CA ILE A 48 -15.58 19.28 -8.45
C ILE A 48 -14.33 18.82 -7.69
N ALA A 49 -14.45 18.54 -6.38
CA ALA A 49 -13.37 18.03 -5.58
C ALA A 49 -12.87 16.66 -6.07
N ASN A 50 -13.79 15.77 -6.52
CA ASN A 50 -13.44 14.49 -7.14
C ASN A 50 -12.62 14.66 -8.43
N VAL A 51 -13.07 15.56 -9.30
CA VAL A 51 -12.35 15.84 -10.56
C VAL A 51 -10.97 16.42 -10.29
N ILE A 52 -10.85 17.40 -9.39
CA ILE A 52 -9.57 17.97 -8.99
C ILE A 52 -8.67 16.89 -8.36
N SER A 53 -9.24 16.01 -7.54
CA SER A 53 -8.51 14.88 -6.94
C SER A 53 -7.96 13.92 -8.01
N MET A 54 -8.75 13.59 -9.03
CA MET A 54 -8.31 12.75 -10.15
C MET A 54 -7.21 13.42 -10.99
N MET A 55 -7.31 14.72 -11.23
CA MET A 55 -6.35 15.47 -12.07
C MET A 55 -5.03 15.75 -11.35
N SER A 56 -5.08 16.09 -10.06
CA SER A 56 -3.92 16.52 -9.29
C SER A 56 -3.28 15.40 -8.45
N GLY A 57 -3.98 14.27 -8.27
CA GLY A 57 -3.58 13.23 -7.32
C GLY A 57 -3.75 13.64 -5.85
N VAL A 58 -4.36 14.80 -5.58
CA VAL A 58 -4.61 15.33 -4.23
C VAL A 58 -5.97 14.85 -3.75
N PRO A 59 -6.09 14.12 -2.62
CA PRO A 59 -7.37 13.66 -2.09
C PRO A 59 -8.18 14.80 -1.43
N VAL A 60 -8.72 15.71 -2.25
CA VAL A 60 -9.36 16.97 -1.81
C VAL A 60 -10.55 16.73 -0.88
N GLN A 61 -11.35 15.69 -1.12
CA GLN A 61 -12.49 15.33 -0.27
C GLN A 61 -12.11 14.98 1.16
N ARG A 62 -10.89 14.49 1.38
CA ARG A 62 -10.41 14.09 2.70
C ARG A 62 -9.75 15.22 3.47
N MET A 63 -9.32 16.26 2.77
CA MET A 63 -8.75 17.46 3.40
C MET A 63 -9.84 18.36 4.00
N ALA A 64 -11.05 18.37 3.44
CA ALA A 64 -12.16 19.20 3.91
C ALA A 64 -12.93 18.58 5.11
N GLN A 65 -12.93 17.25 5.27
CA GLN A 65 -13.59 16.60 6.41
C GLN A 65 -12.61 16.44 7.56
N ALA A 66 -12.91 17.14 8.66
CA ALA A 66 -12.32 17.02 10.02
C ALA A 66 -11.17 15.99 10.14
N GLU A 67 -9.97 16.33 9.64
CA GLU A 67 -8.77 15.46 9.71
C GLU A 67 -8.49 14.95 11.13
N GLY A 68 -8.85 15.75 12.15
CA GLY A 68 -8.66 15.38 13.54
C GLY A 68 -9.47 14.16 14.00
N LEU A 69 -10.73 14.02 13.57
CA LEU A 69 -11.59 12.91 14.00
C LEU A 69 -11.21 11.58 13.33
N LYS A 70 -10.77 11.63 12.08
CA LYS A 70 -10.32 10.41 11.37
C LYS A 70 -9.00 9.89 11.93
N LEU A 71 -8.09 10.76 12.32
CA LEU A 71 -6.81 10.36 12.90
C LEU A 71 -6.97 9.65 14.26
N VAL A 72 -8.02 9.96 15.01
CA VAL A 72 -8.31 9.31 16.31
C VAL A 72 -8.65 7.81 16.12
N GLY A 73 -9.40 7.44 15.09
CA GLY A 73 -9.76 6.04 14.80
C GLY A 73 -8.70 5.24 14.03
N MET A 74 -7.55 5.84 13.72
CA MET A 74 -6.51 5.19 12.91
C MET A 74 -5.95 3.93 13.58
N LYS A 75 -5.76 3.98 14.90
CA LYS A 75 -5.20 2.87 15.68
C LYS A 75 -6.10 1.64 15.57
N GLU A 76 -7.37 1.80 15.88
CA GLU A 76 -8.37 0.73 15.91
C GLU A 76 -8.55 0.11 14.52
N GLU A 77 -8.61 0.93 13.47
CA GLU A 77 -8.77 0.42 12.11
C GLU A 77 -7.53 -0.34 11.61
N LEU A 78 -6.33 0.12 11.95
CA LEU A 78 -5.11 -0.60 11.61
C LEU A 78 -4.96 -1.90 12.40
N GLN A 79 -5.31 -1.91 13.70
CA GLN A 79 -5.29 -3.11 14.53
C GLN A 79 -6.28 -4.19 14.05
N ALA A 80 -7.43 -3.79 13.52
CA ALA A 80 -8.39 -4.72 12.93
C ALA A 80 -7.87 -5.43 11.66
N LYS A 81 -6.93 -4.80 10.94
CA LYS A 81 -6.40 -5.31 9.66
C LYS A 81 -5.00 -5.91 9.77
N VAL A 82 -4.22 -5.51 10.76
CA VAL A 82 -2.84 -5.96 10.97
C VAL A 82 -2.74 -6.62 12.33
N ILE A 83 -2.65 -7.94 12.32
CA ILE A 83 -2.74 -8.78 13.51
C ILE A 83 -1.39 -8.85 14.25
N ALA A 84 -1.45 -8.83 15.58
CA ALA A 84 -0.33 -9.04 16.52
C ALA A 84 0.83 -8.03 16.36
N GLN A 85 0.53 -6.79 15.95
CA GLN A 85 1.54 -5.71 15.86
C GLN A 85 1.07 -4.45 16.59
N ASP A 86 0.36 -4.61 17.70
CA ASP A 86 -0.30 -3.50 18.42
C ASP A 86 0.69 -2.44 18.88
N ALA A 87 1.85 -2.82 19.39
CA ALA A 87 2.91 -1.90 19.81
C ALA A 87 3.49 -1.09 18.63
N ALA A 88 3.67 -1.74 17.47
CA ALA A 88 4.16 -1.10 16.26
C ALA A 88 3.14 -0.07 15.74
N ILE A 89 1.85 -0.45 15.71
CA ILE A 89 0.75 0.41 15.28
C ILE A 89 0.62 1.62 16.21
N GLU A 90 0.71 1.40 17.52
CA GLU A 90 0.59 2.48 18.50
C GLU A 90 1.71 3.53 18.35
N LYS A 91 2.96 3.11 18.18
CA LYS A 91 4.08 4.02 17.91
C LYS A 91 3.90 4.79 16.62
N LEU A 92 3.51 4.10 15.54
CA LEU A 92 3.28 4.68 14.23
C LEU A 92 2.19 5.76 14.29
N THR A 93 1.04 5.42 14.86
CA THR A 93 -0.10 6.33 14.95
C THR A 93 0.19 7.54 15.81
N LYS A 94 0.87 7.37 16.95
CA LYS A 94 1.31 8.48 17.80
C LYS A 94 2.25 9.44 17.08
N ALA A 95 3.19 8.92 16.29
CA ALA A 95 4.13 9.74 15.55
C ALA A 95 3.45 10.53 14.41
N ILE A 96 2.52 9.90 13.68
CA ILE A 96 1.74 10.57 12.63
C ILE A 96 0.83 11.65 13.25
N LEU A 97 0.17 11.37 14.37
CA LEU A 97 -0.65 12.35 15.08
C LEU A 97 0.16 13.57 15.50
N ARG A 98 1.34 13.37 16.08
CA ARG A 98 2.24 14.48 16.46
C ARG A 98 2.61 15.37 15.28
N SER A 99 2.90 14.78 14.13
CA SER A 99 3.21 15.53 12.90
C SER A 99 2.00 16.33 12.40
N ARG A 100 0.79 15.76 12.43
CA ARG A 100 -0.43 16.42 11.94
C ARG A 100 -0.97 17.52 12.84
N VAL A 101 -0.68 17.47 14.13
CA VAL A 101 -1.03 18.55 15.08
C VAL A 101 -0.14 19.79 14.93
N GLY A 102 0.82 19.76 14.00
CA GLY A 102 1.70 20.90 13.72
C GLY A 102 2.90 21.03 14.66
N LEU A 103 3.23 19.97 15.41
CA LEU A 103 4.42 19.95 16.29
C LEU A 103 5.72 19.66 15.50
N LYS A 104 5.63 19.32 14.23
CA LYS A 104 6.76 19.06 13.34
C LYS A 104 6.93 20.22 12.35
N ASP A 105 8.19 20.46 11.93
CA ASP A 105 8.49 21.44 10.88
C ASP A 105 7.74 21.06 9.59
N PRO A 106 6.97 21.99 8.98
CA PRO A 106 6.19 21.75 7.77
C PRO A 106 7.06 21.46 6.52
N ASN A 107 8.36 21.71 6.60
CA ASN A 107 9.29 21.43 5.51
C ASN A 107 9.75 19.97 5.43
N HIS A 108 9.44 19.15 6.43
CA HIS A 108 9.76 17.72 6.44
C HIS A 108 8.60 16.85 5.95
N PRO A 109 8.84 15.60 5.52
CA PRO A 109 7.80 14.63 5.26
C PRO A 109 6.86 14.44 6.47
N ILE A 110 5.61 14.03 6.26
CA ILE A 110 4.63 13.79 7.33
C ILE A 110 5.20 12.85 8.40
N GLY A 111 5.94 11.82 7.97
CA GLY A 111 6.58 10.89 8.87
C GLY A 111 7.68 10.09 8.18
N THR A 112 8.72 9.79 8.93
CA THR A 112 9.89 9.03 8.48
C THR A 112 10.15 7.88 9.44
N PHE A 113 9.89 6.65 9.00
CA PHE A 113 9.86 5.47 9.85
C PHE A 113 10.81 4.38 9.36
N MET A 114 11.46 3.70 10.30
CA MET A 114 12.19 2.48 10.01
C MET A 114 11.46 1.29 10.66
N PHE A 115 11.00 0.35 9.83
CA PHE A 115 10.35 -0.88 10.27
C PHE A 115 11.37 -2.01 10.36
N LEU A 116 11.64 -2.46 11.56
CA LEU A 116 12.58 -3.54 11.85
C LEU A 116 11.82 -4.81 12.20
N GLY A 117 12.28 -5.94 11.72
CA GLY A 117 11.69 -7.22 12.07
C GLY A 117 11.95 -8.30 11.03
N PRO A 118 11.65 -9.58 11.35
CA PRO A 118 11.82 -10.69 10.42
C PRO A 118 10.96 -10.54 9.17
N THR A 119 11.26 -11.34 8.17
CA THR A 119 10.44 -11.40 6.95
C THR A 119 9.06 -11.98 7.27
N GLY A 120 8.01 -11.48 6.62
CA GLY A 120 6.66 -12.05 6.72
C GLY A 120 5.86 -11.70 7.97
N VAL A 121 6.30 -10.74 8.80
CA VAL A 121 5.58 -10.27 10.00
C VAL A 121 4.57 -9.15 9.76
N GLY A 122 4.43 -8.70 8.51
CA GLY A 122 3.42 -7.70 8.15
C GLY A 122 3.93 -6.28 7.91
N LYS A 123 5.26 -6.00 7.85
CA LYS A 123 5.82 -4.66 7.59
C LYS A 123 5.21 -3.97 6.36
N THR A 124 5.30 -4.61 5.20
CA THR A 124 4.75 -4.11 3.93
C THR A 124 3.22 -4.05 3.97
N HIS A 125 2.57 -4.97 4.69
CA HIS A 125 1.11 -4.99 4.85
C HIS A 125 0.63 -3.78 5.64
N LEU A 126 1.30 -3.44 6.75
CA LEU A 126 0.98 -2.24 7.53
C LEU A 126 1.15 -0.97 6.69
N ALA A 127 2.23 -0.84 5.91
CA ALA A 127 2.42 0.29 5.00
C ALA A 127 1.27 0.40 3.97
N LYS A 128 0.79 -0.73 3.42
CA LYS A 128 -0.34 -0.76 2.48
C LYS A 128 -1.66 -0.35 3.14
N GLN A 129 -1.93 -0.83 4.36
CA GLN A 129 -3.14 -0.46 5.10
C GLN A 129 -3.10 1.03 5.51
N LEU A 130 -1.93 1.54 5.89
CA LEU A 130 -1.73 2.95 6.18
C LEU A 130 -1.99 3.83 4.93
N ALA A 131 -1.51 3.42 3.74
CA ALA A 131 -1.78 4.13 2.49
C ALA A 131 -3.28 4.21 2.19
N LYS A 132 -3.97 3.08 2.36
CA LYS A 132 -5.42 3.01 2.18
C LYS A 132 -6.16 3.89 3.19
N TYR A 133 -5.69 3.94 4.43
CA TYR A 133 -6.30 4.76 5.48
C TYR A 133 -6.08 6.25 5.24
N MET A 134 -4.82 6.68 5.07
CA MET A 134 -4.45 8.09 4.96
C MET A 134 -4.88 8.72 3.63
N PHE A 135 -4.69 7.99 2.52
CA PHE A 135 -4.85 8.53 1.17
C PHE A 135 -5.99 7.88 0.37
N GLY A 136 -6.71 6.92 0.96
CA GLY A 136 -7.93 6.36 0.38
C GLY A 136 -7.74 5.24 -0.60
N SER A 137 -6.53 5.01 -1.10
CA SER A 137 -6.22 3.97 -2.07
C SER A 137 -4.96 3.21 -1.66
N ALA A 138 -4.95 1.91 -1.93
CA ALA A 138 -3.74 1.11 -1.84
C ALA A 138 -2.69 1.50 -2.89
N ASP A 139 -3.11 2.15 -3.99
CA ASP A 139 -2.25 2.63 -5.06
C ASP A 139 -1.47 3.89 -4.67
N ALA A 140 -1.81 4.52 -3.54
CA ALA A 140 -1.00 5.57 -2.93
C ALA A 140 0.29 5.02 -2.27
N LEU A 141 0.54 3.72 -2.33
CA LEU A 141 1.80 3.11 -1.92
C LEU A 141 2.77 3.05 -3.11
N ILE A 142 3.86 3.81 -3.01
CA ILE A 142 5.01 3.74 -3.92
C ILE A 142 6.05 2.80 -3.30
N ARG A 143 6.17 1.59 -3.83
CA ARG A 143 7.16 0.61 -3.36
C ARG A 143 8.40 0.63 -4.26
N ILE A 144 9.57 0.67 -3.64
CA ILE A 144 10.87 0.56 -4.29
C ILE A 144 11.69 -0.47 -3.51
N ASP A 145 12.18 -1.48 -4.21
CA ASP A 145 13.03 -2.52 -3.65
C ASP A 145 14.49 -2.07 -3.71
N MET A 146 15.14 -1.92 -2.57
CA MET A 146 16.51 -1.45 -2.51
C MET A 146 17.52 -2.48 -2.97
N SER A 147 17.14 -3.74 -3.14
CA SER A 147 18.00 -4.75 -3.78
C SER A 147 18.30 -4.44 -5.25
N GLU A 148 17.48 -3.60 -5.91
CA GLU A 148 17.73 -3.11 -7.27
C GLU A 148 18.74 -1.95 -7.30
N TYR A 149 19.10 -1.38 -6.14
CA TYR A 149 19.96 -0.19 -5.98
C TYR A 149 21.24 -0.49 -5.19
N MET A 150 21.76 -1.71 -5.34
CA MET A 150 23.00 -2.14 -4.68
C MET A 150 24.25 -1.54 -5.32
N GLU A 151 24.20 -1.27 -6.63
CA GLU A 151 25.34 -0.79 -7.40
C GLU A 151 25.26 0.74 -7.63
N LYS A 152 26.40 1.40 -7.64
CA LYS A 152 26.48 2.86 -7.78
C LYS A 152 25.76 3.38 -9.02
N TYR A 153 25.89 2.70 -10.16
CA TYR A 153 25.24 3.12 -11.40
C TYR A 153 23.70 3.01 -11.36
N THR A 154 23.15 2.15 -10.50
CA THR A 154 21.70 2.02 -10.34
C THR A 154 21.07 3.16 -9.54
N VAL A 155 21.87 3.84 -8.71
CA VAL A 155 21.39 4.96 -7.88
C VAL A 155 20.90 6.12 -8.75
N SER A 156 21.54 6.38 -9.89
CA SER A 156 21.10 7.40 -10.84
C SER A 156 19.70 7.13 -11.39
N ARG A 157 19.24 5.87 -11.47
CA ARG A 157 17.85 5.53 -11.86
C ARG A 157 16.82 6.02 -10.86
N MET A 158 17.21 6.31 -9.64
CA MET A 158 16.29 6.77 -8.59
C MET A 158 15.87 8.24 -8.82
N ILE A 159 16.80 9.09 -9.22
CA ILE A 159 16.61 10.52 -9.47
C ILE A 159 16.59 10.89 -10.96
N GLY A 160 16.99 9.97 -11.83
CA GLY A 160 17.17 10.11 -13.27
C GLY A 160 18.64 10.18 -13.68
N ALA A 161 18.93 9.66 -14.86
CA ALA A 161 20.28 9.69 -15.44
C ALA A 161 20.68 11.12 -15.86
N ALA A 162 21.98 11.40 -15.85
CA ALA A 162 22.50 12.67 -16.35
C ALA A 162 22.29 12.80 -17.88
N PRO A 163 22.21 14.03 -18.43
CA PRO A 163 22.09 14.26 -19.86
C PRO A 163 23.16 13.50 -20.67
N GLY A 164 22.74 12.80 -21.71
CA GLY A 164 23.61 12.00 -22.56
C GLY A 164 23.84 10.56 -22.12
N TYR A 165 23.32 10.14 -20.98
CA TYR A 165 23.36 8.74 -20.53
C TYR A 165 22.07 7.99 -20.89
N VAL A 166 22.17 6.67 -21.07
CA VAL A 166 21.02 5.79 -21.31
C VAL A 166 20.03 5.89 -20.13
N GLY A 167 18.73 6.04 -20.46
CA GLY A 167 17.67 6.19 -19.44
C GLY A 167 17.41 7.66 -19.01
N TYR A 168 18.04 8.66 -19.64
CA TYR A 168 17.78 10.07 -19.35
C TYR A 168 16.30 10.44 -19.58
N GLU A 169 15.69 9.98 -20.68
CA GLU A 169 14.30 10.30 -21.03
C GLU A 169 13.27 9.62 -20.12
N GLU A 170 13.64 8.52 -19.46
CA GLU A 170 12.73 7.79 -18.57
C GLU A 170 12.47 8.52 -17.24
N GLY A 171 13.34 9.48 -16.87
CA GLY A 171 13.30 10.16 -15.59
C GLY A 171 13.67 9.26 -14.41
N GLY A 172 13.63 9.79 -13.20
CA GLY A 172 13.94 9.03 -11.99
C GLY A 172 12.75 8.23 -11.49
N GLN A 173 12.97 6.97 -11.15
CA GLN A 173 11.90 6.07 -10.68
C GLN A 173 11.23 6.56 -9.40
N LEU A 174 11.97 7.12 -8.45
CA LEU A 174 11.41 7.69 -7.23
C LEU A 174 10.77 9.05 -7.53
N THR A 175 11.51 9.94 -8.17
CA THR A 175 11.08 11.32 -8.41
C THR A 175 9.83 11.40 -9.27
N GLU A 176 9.73 10.62 -10.36
CA GLU A 176 8.54 10.61 -11.22
C GLU A 176 7.32 9.99 -10.53
N LYS A 177 7.50 8.92 -9.73
CA LYS A 177 6.38 8.32 -9.00
C LYS A 177 5.82 9.29 -7.94
N VAL A 178 6.67 9.99 -7.20
CA VAL A 178 6.23 10.96 -6.19
C VAL A 178 5.65 12.20 -6.84
N ARG A 179 6.23 12.69 -7.94
CA ARG A 179 5.68 13.81 -8.71
C ARG A 179 4.24 13.55 -9.16
N ARG A 180 3.97 12.31 -9.60
CA ARG A 180 2.61 11.91 -10.04
C ARG A 180 1.66 11.67 -8.87
N LYS A 181 2.19 11.28 -7.70
CA LYS A 181 1.42 10.98 -6.49
C LYS A 181 2.04 11.66 -5.27
N PRO A 182 1.87 12.99 -5.13
CA PRO A 182 2.48 13.76 -4.04
C PRO A 182 1.96 13.38 -2.65
N TYR A 183 0.74 12.83 -2.58
CA TYR A 183 0.14 12.29 -1.36
C TYR A 183 0.25 10.77 -1.38
N SER A 184 1.37 10.25 -0.91
CA SER A 184 1.69 8.83 -0.97
C SER A 184 2.54 8.35 0.20
N ILE A 185 2.57 7.03 0.35
CA ILE A 185 3.56 6.36 1.19
C ILE A 185 4.68 5.86 0.29
N VAL A 186 5.89 6.30 0.57
CA VAL A 186 7.11 5.82 -0.09
C VAL A 186 7.69 4.70 0.78
N LEU A 187 7.59 3.47 0.30
CA LEU A 187 8.14 2.28 0.96
C LEU A 187 9.45 1.87 0.28
N LEU A 188 10.54 2.02 1.01
CA LEU A 188 11.88 1.57 0.62
C LEU A 188 12.14 0.22 1.29
N ASP A 189 11.99 -0.86 0.53
CA ASP A 189 12.08 -2.23 1.05
C ASP A 189 13.54 -2.70 1.06
N GLU A 190 13.95 -3.38 2.16
CA GLU A 190 15.31 -3.91 2.37
C GLU A 190 16.41 -2.84 2.28
N ILE A 191 16.24 -1.74 3.00
CA ILE A 191 17.10 -0.55 2.94
C ILE A 191 18.59 -0.86 3.23
N GLU A 192 18.88 -1.91 3.99
CA GLU A 192 20.24 -2.36 4.27
C GLU A 192 21.03 -2.84 3.06
N LYS A 193 20.34 -3.13 1.95
CA LYS A 193 20.97 -3.55 0.69
C LYS A 193 21.35 -2.39 -0.22
N ALA A 194 20.85 -1.19 0.05
CA ALA A 194 21.07 -0.03 -0.77
C ALA A 194 22.55 0.39 -0.79
N HIS A 195 23.01 0.89 -1.94
CA HIS A 195 24.32 1.54 -2.06
C HIS A 195 24.41 2.77 -1.14
N PRO A 196 25.56 3.09 -0.53
CA PRO A 196 25.73 4.25 0.35
C PRO A 196 25.23 5.59 -0.23
N ASP A 197 25.35 5.80 -1.54
CA ASP A 197 24.89 7.03 -2.19
C ASP A 197 23.36 7.22 -2.12
N VAL A 198 22.58 6.15 -1.94
CA VAL A 198 21.12 6.23 -1.71
C VAL A 198 20.83 6.98 -0.41
N PHE A 199 21.64 6.75 0.65
CA PHE A 199 21.44 7.44 1.93
C PHE A 199 21.68 8.95 1.81
N ASN A 200 22.63 9.38 0.96
CA ASN A 200 22.88 10.81 0.71
C ASN A 200 21.65 11.46 0.04
N ILE A 201 21.02 10.77 -0.90
CA ILE A 201 19.77 11.23 -1.54
C ILE A 201 18.65 11.31 -0.50
N LEU A 202 18.51 10.27 0.32
CA LEU A 202 17.49 10.24 1.35
C LEU A 202 17.69 11.32 2.42
N LEU A 203 18.91 11.63 2.84
CA LEU A 203 19.18 12.72 3.77
C LEU A 203 18.60 14.04 3.27
N GLN A 204 18.75 14.37 1.99
CA GLN A 204 18.14 15.57 1.41
C GLN A 204 16.61 15.55 1.53
N VAL A 205 15.99 14.41 1.25
CA VAL A 205 14.53 14.26 1.38
C VAL A 205 14.08 14.38 2.83
N LEU A 206 14.84 13.79 3.77
CA LEU A 206 14.51 13.78 5.19
C LEU A 206 14.67 15.18 5.83
N ASP A 207 15.66 15.97 5.37
CA ASP A 207 15.96 17.28 5.93
C ASP A 207 15.15 18.42 5.30
N GLU A 208 15.01 18.40 3.97
CA GLU A 208 14.41 19.52 3.25
C GLU A 208 13.00 19.18 2.71
N GLY A 209 12.55 17.93 2.83
CA GLY A 209 11.27 17.49 2.28
C GLY A 209 11.17 17.62 0.76
N ARG A 210 12.30 17.71 0.07
CA ARG A 210 12.37 17.88 -1.39
C ARG A 210 13.57 17.16 -1.99
N LEU A 211 13.47 16.87 -3.28
CA LEU A 211 14.54 16.25 -4.05
C LEU A 211 14.58 16.83 -5.45
N THR A 212 15.77 17.20 -5.93
CA THR A 212 15.94 17.70 -7.30
C THR A 212 16.20 16.52 -8.24
N ASP A 213 15.42 16.44 -9.33
CA ASP A 213 15.59 15.41 -10.35
C ASP A 213 16.68 15.78 -11.38
N ASN A 214 16.93 14.88 -12.33
CA ASN A 214 17.91 15.07 -13.41
C ASN A 214 17.54 16.20 -14.39
N TYR A 215 16.26 16.64 -14.41
CA TYR A 215 15.79 17.78 -15.21
C TYR A 215 15.92 19.12 -14.47
N GLY A 216 16.42 19.13 -13.24
CA GLY A 216 16.48 20.31 -12.39
C GLY A 216 15.13 20.67 -11.73
N ARG A 217 14.13 19.79 -11.79
CA ARG A 217 12.81 20.02 -11.16
C ARG A 217 12.90 19.63 -9.69
N THR A 218 12.37 20.47 -8.83
CA THR A 218 12.24 20.17 -7.40
C THR A 218 10.96 19.37 -7.15
N ILE A 219 11.12 18.15 -6.65
CA ILE A 219 10.02 17.24 -6.31
C ILE A 219 9.74 17.36 -4.80
N ASP A 220 8.49 17.63 -4.45
CA ASP A 220 8.05 17.82 -3.07
C ASP A 220 7.66 16.50 -2.40
N PHE A 221 8.25 16.22 -1.23
CA PHE A 221 8.00 15.05 -0.39
C PHE A 221 7.28 15.40 0.93
N LYS A 222 6.92 16.68 1.16
CA LYS A 222 6.32 17.14 2.42
C LYS A 222 5.01 16.44 2.77
N ASN A 223 4.25 16.04 1.74
CA ASN A 223 2.98 15.33 1.90
C ASN A 223 3.13 13.81 1.83
N THR A 224 4.35 13.29 1.86
CA THR A 224 4.60 11.86 1.85
C THR A 224 4.90 11.32 3.26
N VAL A 225 4.65 10.02 3.45
CA VAL A 225 5.17 9.25 4.58
C VAL A 225 6.25 8.32 4.04
N ILE A 226 7.45 8.40 4.59
CA ILE A 226 8.58 7.57 4.18
C ILE A 226 8.71 6.40 5.17
N ILE A 227 8.65 5.19 4.64
CA ILE A 227 8.81 3.96 5.41
C ILE A 227 9.96 3.16 4.82
N MET A 228 10.92 2.84 5.63
CA MET A 228 12.05 1.97 5.28
C MET A 228 11.90 0.65 6.01
N THR A 229 12.04 -0.49 5.33
CA THR A 229 12.02 -1.79 6.00
C THR A 229 13.41 -2.37 6.07
N SER A 230 13.70 -3.07 7.16
CA SER A 230 14.97 -3.77 7.35
C SER A 230 14.79 -5.05 8.16
N ASN A 231 15.65 -6.01 7.87
CA ASN A 231 15.75 -7.27 8.62
C ASN A 231 16.94 -7.29 9.60
N ILE A 232 17.64 -6.14 9.74
CA ILE A 232 18.80 -6.02 10.65
C ILE A 232 18.37 -6.24 12.09
N GLY A 233 19.25 -6.84 12.85
CA GLY A 233 19.06 -7.15 14.28
C GLY A 233 18.27 -8.42 14.55
N THR A 234 17.45 -8.91 13.62
CA THR A 234 16.65 -10.13 13.85
C THR A 234 17.46 -11.41 13.85
N ARG A 235 18.54 -11.49 13.06
CA ARG A 235 19.48 -12.62 13.08
C ARG A 235 20.25 -12.65 14.39
N GLN A 236 20.70 -11.52 14.87
CA GLN A 236 21.45 -11.40 16.12
C GLN A 236 20.59 -11.75 17.33
N LEU A 237 19.32 -11.31 17.35
CA LEU A 237 18.37 -11.74 18.39
C LEU A 237 18.14 -13.26 18.39
N LYS A 238 18.10 -13.91 17.22
CA LYS A 238 17.98 -15.38 17.12
C LYS A 238 19.24 -16.12 17.58
N GLU A 239 20.41 -15.59 17.32
CA GLU A 239 21.69 -16.16 17.75
C GLU A 239 21.87 -16.01 19.26
N PHE A 240 21.49 -14.88 19.84
CA PHE A 240 21.55 -14.66 21.30
C PHE A 240 20.44 -15.39 22.05
N GLY A 241 19.24 -15.56 21.51
CA GLY A 241 18.17 -16.37 22.12
C GLY A 241 18.43 -17.89 22.12
N ARG A 242 19.44 -18.36 21.38
CA ARG A 242 19.96 -19.75 21.43
C ARG A 242 21.18 -19.93 22.34
N GLY A 243 21.63 -18.89 23.00
CA GLY A 243 22.74 -18.97 23.96
C GLY A 243 22.39 -19.86 25.14
N VAL A 244 23.13 -20.94 25.24
CA VAL A 244 23.13 -21.98 26.22
C VAL A 244 22.73 -21.50 27.63
N GLY A 245 21.57 -21.98 28.08
CA GLY A 245 21.26 -22.26 29.47
C GLY A 245 21.50 -21.15 30.49
N PHE A 246 20.50 -20.32 30.71
CA PHE A 246 20.14 -19.90 32.07
C PHE A 246 18.64 -19.52 32.13
N ALA A 247 18.03 -19.98 33.20
CA ALA A 247 16.61 -20.00 33.48
C ALA A 247 15.85 -18.69 33.24
N ALA A 248 14.59 -18.87 32.94
CA ALA A 248 13.52 -17.88 32.98
C ALA A 248 13.56 -17.04 34.27
N GLN A 249 14.11 -15.82 34.18
CA GLN A 249 13.86 -14.77 35.17
C GLN A 249 14.02 -13.38 34.50
N ASN A 250 12.91 -12.63 34.54
CA ASN A 250 12.74 -11.21 34.21
C ASN A 250 12.56 -10.82 32.77
N ARG A 251 11.28 -10.79 32.31
CA ARG A 251 10.82 -10.25 31.03
C ARG A 251 11.15 -8.76 30.78
N THR A 252 11.52 -8.01 31.79
CA THR A 252 11.91 -6.58 31.69
C THR A 252 13.34 -6.40 31.20
N ASP A 253 14.27 -7.20 31.68
CA ASP A 253 15.70 -7.14 31.31
C ASP A 253 15.93 -7.63 29.88
N ASP A 254 15.15 -8.61 29.40
CA ASP A 254 15.22 -9.11 28.03
C ASP A 254 14.82 -8.04 26.99
N ASN A 255 13.88 -7.17 27.31
CA ASN A 255 13.47 -6.09 26.40
C ASN A 255 14.52 -4.99 26.26
N GLU A 256 15.20 -4.60 27.33
CA GLU A 256 16.26 -3.60 27.27
C GLU A 256 17.50 -4.15 26.57
N HIS A 257 17.84 -5.40 26.83
CA HIS A 257 18.96 -6.05 26.16
C HIS A 257 18.70 -6.21 24.65
N SER A 258 17.52 -6.65 24.27
CA SER A 258 17.09 -6.75 22.86
C SER A 258 17.16 -5.40 22.13
N ARG A 259 16.71 -4.33 22.78
CA ARG A 259 16.82 -2.97 22.24
C ARG A 259 18.27 -2.53 22.04
N SER A 260 19.17 -2.84 23.01
CA SER A 260 20.57 -2.48 22.90
C SER A 260 21.28 -3.23 21.76
N VAL A 261 20.93 -4.49 21.54
CA VAL A 261 21.47 -5.31 20.43
C VAL A 261 21.02 -4.74 19.08
N ILE A 262 19.73 -4.41 18.95
CA ILE A 262 19.18 -3.79 17.75
C ILE A 262 19.87 -2.44 17.47
N GLN A 263 20.00 -1.60 18.50
CA GLN A 263 20.66 -0.30 18.36
C GLN A 263 22.12 -0.40 17.92
N LYS A 264 22.87 -1.35 18.47
CA LYS A 264 24.24 -1.64 18.05
C LYS A 264 24.31 -2.11 16.60
N ALA A 265 23.39 -2.96 16.19
CA ALA A 265 23.32 -3.44 14.82
C ALA A 265 22.99 -2.31 13.83
N LEU A 266 22.08 -1.42 14.18
CA LEU A 266 21.73 -0.23 13.38
C LEU A 266 22.91 0.72 13.25
N ASN A 267 23.57 1.05 14.35
CA ASN A 267 24.74 1.95 14.36
C ASN A 267 25.94 1.40 13.58
N LYS A 268 26.01 0.06 13.43
CA LYS A 268 27.03 -0.58 12.57
C LYS A 268 26.73 -0.45 11.08
N THR A 269 25.46 -0.40 10.71
CA THR A 269 25.02 -0.45 9.30
C THR A 269 24.71 0.92 8.76
N PHE A 270 24.13 1.80 9.57
CA PHE A 270 23.69 3.14 9.17
C PHE A 270 24.49 4.21 9.88
N ALA A 271 24.78 5.30 9.17
CA ALA A 271 25.41 6.45 9.77
C ALA A 271 24.52 7.07 10.88
N PRO A 272 25.06 7.52 12.00
CA PRO A 272 24.28 8.15 13.07
C PRO A 272 23.47 9.34 12.59
N GLU A 273 24.00 10.12 11.64
CA GLU A 273 23.29 11.23 11.01
C GLU A 273 21.97 10.79 10.38
N PHE A 274 21.97 9.68 9.64
CA PHE A 274 20.78 9.14 9.02
C PHE A 274 19.75 8.66 10.06
N LEU A 275 20.20 7.96 11.09
CA LEU A 275 19.32 7.46 12.15
C LEU A 275 18.64 8.59 12.95
N ASN A 276 19.34 9.71 13.14
CA ASN A 276 18.84 10.88 13.87
C ASN A 276 17.74 11.66 13.08
N ARG A 277 17.61 11.40 11.77
CA ARG A 277 16.55 12.01 10.92
C ARG A 277 15.26 11.22 10.90
N LEU A 278 15.26 10.04 11.51
CA LEU A 278 14.05 9.21 11.60
C LEU A 278 13.17 9.71 12.76
N ASP A 279 11.86 9.78 12.51
CA ASP A 279 10.90 10.12 13.55
C ASP A 279 10.73 8.98 14.57
N GLU A 280 10.75 7.73 14.10
CA GLU A 280 10.60 6.58 14.97
C GLU A 280 11.18 5.31 14.33
N ILE A 281 11.78 4.47 15.15
CA ILE A 281 12.21 3.12 14.79
C ILE A 281 11.20 2.14 15.40
N ILE A 282 10.49 1.42 14.54
CA ILE A 282 9.37 0.55 14.91
C ILE A 282 9.77 -0.90 14.73
N THR A 283 9.80 -1.65 15.83
CA THR A 283 10.09 -3.07 15.82
C THR A 283 8.83 -3.89 15.67
N PHE A 284 8.90 -4.91 14.80
CA PHE A 284 7.84 -5.88 14.57
C PHE A 284 8.20 -7.18 15.25
N ASP A 285 7.27 -7.72 16.03
CA ASP A 285 7.44 -8.98 16.73
C ASP A 285 7.21 -10.18 15.80
N GLN A 286 7.74 -11.34 16.20
CA GLN A 286 7.42 -12.59 15.53
C GLN A 286 5.95 -12.94 15.75
N LEU A 287 5.33 -13.52 14.72
CA LEU A 287 3.94 -13.95 14.82
C LEU A 287 3.85 -15.26 15.61
N SER A 288 2.95 -15.31 16.58
CA SER A 288 2.56 -16.53 17.26
C SER A 288 1.65 -17.40 16.38
N LEU A 289 1.49 -18.68 16.70
CA LEU A 289 0.59 -19.56 15.96
C LEU A 289 -0.86 -19.06 16.02
N GLU A 290 -1.29 -18.54 17.18
CA GLU A 290 -2.63 -17.91 17.33
C GLU A 290 -2.81 -16.69 16.42
N ALA A 291 -1.78 -15.86 16.30
CA ALA A 291 -1.82 -14.71 15.38
C ALA A 291 -1.94 -15.17 13.92
N ILE A 292 -1.26 -16.25 13.56
CA ILE A 292 -1.30 -16.81 12.22
C ILE A 292 -2.68 -17.38 11.91
N THR A 293 -3.33 -18.05 12.85
CA THR A 293 -4.71 -18.54 12.68
C THR A 293 -5.68 -17.39 12.40
N LYS A 294 -5.54 -16.26 13.12
CA LYS A 294 -6.33 -15.04 12.82
C LYS A 294 -6.02 -14.46 11.44
N ILE A 295 -4.78 -14.55 10.98
CA ILE A 295 -4.41 -14.11 9.63
C ILE A 295 -5.03 -15.03 8.58
N VAL A 296 -5.08 -16.34 8.83
CA VAL A 296 -5.79 -17.31 7.97
C VAL A 296 -7.26 -16.92 7.81
N ASP A 297 -7.95 -16.56 8.90
CA ASP A 297 -9.35 -16.12 8.85
C ASP A 297 -9.55 -14.88 7.97
N ILE A 298 -8.62 -13.92 8.03
CA ILE A 298 -8.68 -12.71 7.19
C ILE A 298 -8.46 -13.04 5.71
N GLU A 299 -7.48 -13.88 5.40
CA GLU A 299 -7.18 -14.27 4.01
C GLU A 299 -8.30 -15.15 3.43
N LEU A 300 -8.92 -16.01 4.25
CA LEU A 300 -10.06 -16.84 3.85
C LEU A 300 -11.30 -16.00 3.50
N LYS A 301 -11.51 -14.84 4.14
CA LYS A 301 -12.64 -13.96 3.78
C LYS A 301 -12.62 -13.58 2.29
N GLY A 302 -11.45 -13.19 1.79
CA GLY A 302 -11.31 -12.88 0.37
C GLY A 302 -11.45 -14.09 -0.55
N LEU A 303 -11.23 -15.32 -0.05
CA LEU A 303 -11.51 -16.56 -0.77
C LEU A 303 -13.02 -16.85 -0.77
N TYR A 304 -13.69 -16.70 0.37
CA TYR A 304 -15.14 -16.88 0.49
C TYR A 304 -15.91 -15.97 -0.46
N GLU A 305 -15.57 -14.68 -0.51
CA GLU A 305 -16.18 -13.71 -1.44
C GLU A 305 -16.05 -14.13 -2.92
N ARG A 306 -14.87 -14.66 -3.30
CA ARG A 306 -14.61 -15.12 -4.68
C ARG A 306 -15.39 -16.40 -5.01
N VAL A 307 -15.46 -17.34 -4.07
CA VAL A 307 -16.19 -18.61 -4.24
C VAL A 307 -17.70 -18.37 -4.28
N GLU A 308 -18.19 -17.45 -3.45
CA GLU A 308 -19.60 -17.04 -3.45
C GLU A 308 -20.00 -16.35 -4.76
N ALA A 309 -19.10 -15.53 -5.33
CA ALA A 309 -19.31 -14.88 -6.63
C ALA A 309 -19.48 -15.89 -7.80
N ILE A 310 -18.93 -17.12 -7.64
CA ILE A 310 -19.07 -18.21 -8.62
C ILE A 310 -20.30 -19.09 -8.31
N GLY A 311 -21.04 -18.79 -7.22
CA GLY A 311 -22.27 -19.51 -6.84
C GLY A 311 -22.04 -20.71 -5.91
N TYR A 312 -20.85 -20.86 -5.32
CA TYR A 312 -20.55 -21.91 -4.36
C TYR A 312 -20.41 -21.35 -2.94
N LYS A 313 -20.75 -22.18 -1.95
CA LYS A 313 -20.53 -21.87 -0.52
C LYS A 313 -19.39 -22.72 0.01
N LEU A 314 -18.28 -22.07 0.37
CA LEU A 314 -17.14 -22.71 1.01
C LEU A 314 -17.25 -22.60 2.54
N VAL A 315 -17.09 -23.72 3.25
CA VAL A 315 -17.01 -23.78 4.71
C VAL A 315 -15.68 -24.44 5.07
N VAL A 316 -14.85 -23.76 5.84
CA VAL A 316 -13.57 -24.29 6.34
C VAL A 316 -13.70 -24.47 7.85
N GLU A 317 -13.53 -25.72 8.31
CA GLU A 317 -13.59 -26.08 9.72
C GLU A 317 -12.34 -25.57 10.48
N ASP A 318 -12.45 -25.40 11.80
CA ASP A 318 -11.36 -24.85 12.63
C ASP A 318 -10.11 -25.73 12.65
N ASP A 319 -10.27 -27.05 12.55
CA ASP A 319 -9.14 -27.98 12.44
C ASP A 319 -8.37 -27.76 11.11
N ALA A 320 -9.10 -27.53 10.02
CA ALA A 320 -8.48 -27.21 8.74
C ALA A 320 -7.77 -25.84 8.78
N LYS A 321 -8.31 -24.83 9.46
CA LYS A 321 -7.64 -23.54 9.66
C LYS A 321 -6.36 -23.69 10.46
N THR A 322 -6.37 -24.51 11.52
CA THR A 322 -5.20 -24.80 12.34
C THR A 322 -4.12 -25.53 11.52
N PHE A 323 -4.53 -26.48 10.69
CA PHE A 323 -3.64 -27.17 9.77
C PHE A 323 -3.02 -26.18 8.75
N LEU A 324 -3.83 -25.33 8.13
CA LEU A 324 -3.36 -24.29 7.21
C LEU A 324 -2.39 -23.33 7.91
N ALA A 325 -2.67 -22.92 9.15
CA ALA A 325 -1.79 -22.08 9.94
C ALA A 325 -0.44 -22.78 10.20
N SER A 326 -0.45 -24.05 10.55
CA SER A 326 0.77 -24.81 10.81
C SER A 326 1.63 -25.05 9.56
N LYS A 327 1.01 -25.32 8.42
CA LYS A 327 1.68 -25.51 7.12
C LYS A 327 2.09 -24.21 6.45
N GLY A 328 1.29 -23.16 6.62
CA GLY A 328 1.56 -21.83 6.07
C GLY A 328 2.55 -20.99 6.87
N TYR A 329 2.97 -21.49 8.03
CA TYR A 329 3.97 -20.83 8.87
C TYR A 329 5.36 -21.41 8.67
N ASP A 330 6.31 -20.54 8.38
CA ASP A 330 7.72 -20.84 8.36
C ASP A 330 8.47 -19.93 9.33
N VAL A 331 9.35 -20.50 10.16
CA VAL A 331 10.10 -19.74 11.18
C VAL A 331 11.02 -18.69 10.52
N GLN A 332 11.42 -18.88 9.26
CA GLN A 332 12.27 -17.95 8.52
C GLN A 332 11.48 -16.93 7.71
N PHE A 333 10.36 -17.35 7.13
CA PHE A 333 9.56 -16.55 6.19
C PHE A 333 8.23 -16.03 6.77
N GLY A 334 7.92 -16.35 8.05
CA GLY A 334 6.70 -15.93 8.73
C GLY A 334 5.43 -16.42 8.04
N ALA A 335 4.42 -15.55 7.89
CA ALA A 335 3.16 -15.85 7.24
C ALA A 335 3.21 -15.70 5.69
N ARG A 336 4.38 -15.44 5.08
CA ARG A 336 4.50 -15.25 3.63
C ARG A 336 4.08 -16.49 2.81
N PRO A 337 4.38 -17.75 3.23
CA PRO A 337 3.95 -18.93 2.51
C PRO A 337 2.45 -19.20 2.57
N LEU A 338 1.71 -18.57 3.51
CA LEU A 338 0.30 -18.83 3.76
C LEU A 338 -0.57 -18.63 2.50
N LYS A 339 -0.36 -17.54 1.77
CA LYS A 339 -1.09 -17.28 0.51
C LYS A 339 -0.88 -18.38 -0.52
N ARG A 340 0.33 -18.88 -0.59
CA ARG A 340 0.69 -19.97 -1.48
C ARG A 340 0.05 -21.29 -1.01
N CYS A 341 0.08 -21.59 0.29
CA CYS A 341 -0.58 -22.77 0.84
C CYS A 341 -2.09 -22.77 0.59
N LEU A 342 -2.76 -21.62 0.74
CA LEU A 342 -4.21 -21.49 0.47
C LEU A 342 -4.55 -21.77 -1.00
N LEU A 343 -3.70 -21.40 -1.95
CA LEU A 343 -3.91 -21.67 -3.37
C LEU A 343 -3.62 -23.14 -3.74
N TYR A 344 -2.53 -23.72 -3.22
CA TYR A 344 -2.15 -25.11 -3.58
C TYR A 344 -2.97 -26.18 -2.85
N THR A 345 -3.53 -25.90 -1.66
CA THR A 345 -4.42 -26.86 -1.00
C THR A 345 -5.80 -26.91 -1.65
N SER A 346 -6.21 -25.89 -2.40
CA SER A 346 -7.41 -25.95 -3.22
C SER A 346 -7.21 -26.81 -4.48
N ASP A 347 -6.00 -26.83 -5.08
CA ASP A 347 -5.69 -27.70 -6.23
C ASP A 347 -5.60 -29.19 -5.82
N ALA A 348 -5.12 -29.50 -4.60
CA ALA A 348 -5.04 -30.88 -4.12
C ALA A 348 -6.40 -31.51 -3.77
N ALA A 349 -7.49 -30.76 -3.74
CA ALA A 349 -8.84 -31.26 -3.55
C ALA A 349 -9.48 -31.82 -4.84
N ASP A 350 -8.93 -31.46 -6.02
CA ASP A 350 -9.40 -31.98 -7.32
C ASP A 350 -8.77 -33.34 -7.70
N ASP A 351 -7.76 -33.83 -6.96
CA ASP A 351 -7.04 -35.08 -7.22
C ASP A 351 -7.56 -36.29 -6.43
N LYS A 352 -8.83 -36.25 -5.92
CA LYS A 352 -9.45 -37.42 -5.28
C LYS A 352 -10.87 -37.69 -5.77
#